data_27b6743051caacb7620d8356c40058a7
#
_entry.id   27b6743051caacb7620d8356c40058a7
#
_cell.length_a   1.000
_cell.length_b   1.000
_cell.length_c   1.000
_cell.angle_alpha   90.00
_cell.angle_beta   90.00
_cell.angle_gamma   90.00
#
_symmetry.space_group_name_H-M   'P 1'
#
loop_
_entity.id
_entity.type
_entity.pdbx_description
1 polymer ?
#
loop_
_entity_poly.entity_id
_entity_poly.type
_entity_poly.pdbx_seq_one_letter_code
_entity_poly.pdbx_strand_id
1 'polypeptide(L)' 'MTPELIERGGRLIVSAPFNPAWREWARDHGGKWDAGSKAWTFRPLQRYAVEAALAEIFGGDDDE' A
#
# COMPACT_ATOMS: atom_id res chain seq x y z
N MET A 1 13.18 5.62 -2.05
CA MET A 1 12.06 5.17 -2.84
C MET A 1 10.77 5.34 -2.07
N THR A 2 9.80 5.98 -2.66
CA THR A 2 8.56 6.26 -1.95
C THR A 2 7.43 5.39 -2.51
N PRO A 3 6.50 4.98 -1.67
CA PRO A 3 5.37 4.21 -2.15
C PRO A 3 4.44 5.09 -2.97
N GLU A 4 3.75 4.47 -3.91
CA GLU A 4 2.79 5.16 -4.75
C GLU A 4 1.44 4.51 -4.62
N LEU A 5 0.40 5.31 -4.57
CA LEU A 5 -0.96 4.84 -4.52
C LEU A 5 -1.72 5.40 -5.71
N ILE A 6 -2.28 4.51 -6.50
CA ILE A 6 -3.04 4.88 -7.69
C ILE A 6 -4.42 4.25 -7.59
N GLU A 7 -5.44 4.99 -7.97
CA GLU A 7 -6.78 4.43 -8.05
C GLU A 7 -7.13 4.23 -9.52
N ARG A 8 -7.45 3.00 -9.89
CA ARG A 8 -7.67 2.69 -11.28
C ARG A 8 -8.68 1.56 -11.40
N GLY A 9 -9.69 1.75 -12.25
CA GLY A 9 -10.66 0.71 -12.51
C GLY A 9 -11.39 0.22 -11.29
N GLY A 10 -11.64 1.10 -10.33
CA GLY A 10 -12.32 0.71 -9.12
C GLY A 10 -11.46 -0.03 -8.13
N ARG A 11 -10.14 0.12 -8.24
CA ARG A 11 -9.22 -0.53 -7.32
C ARG A 11 -8.10 0.42 -6.95
N LEU A 12 -7.60 0.24 -5.73
CA LEU A 12 -6.39 0.93 -5.31
C LEU A 12 -5.19 0.05 -5.64
N ILE A 13 -4.21 0.64 -6.29
CA ILE A 13 -2.99 -0.07 -6.63
C ILE A 13 -1.85 0.61 -5.90
N VAL A 14 -1.17 -0.15 -5.05
CA VAL A 14 -0.12 0.40 -4.21
C VAL A 14 1.21 -0.23 -4.60
N SER A 15 2.08 0.60 -5.11
CA SER A 15 3.42 0.19 -5.49
C SER A 15 4.39 0.72 -4.44
N ALA A 16 5.06 -0.18 -3.74
CA ALA A 16 5.95 0.22 -2.65
C ALA A 16 7.14 -0.71 -2.60
N PRO A 17 8.27 -0.24 -2.05
CA PRO A 17 9.41 -1.12 -1.87
C PRO A 17 9.07 -2.21 -0.87
N PHE A 18 9.79 -3.32 -0.96
CA PHE A 18 9.54 -4.44 -0.07
C PHE A 18 9.71 -4.02 1.38
N ASN A 19 8.74 -4.39 2.21
CA ASN A 19 8.79 -4.10 3.64
C ASN A 19 7.93 -5.13 4.34
N PRO A 20 8.49 -5.91 5.27
CA PRO A 20 7.72 -6.95 5.93
C PRO A 20 6.50 -6.42 6.68
N ALA A 21 6.62 -5.27 7.31
CA ALA A 21 5.48 -4.70 8.02
C ALA A 21 4.36 -4.32 7.05
N TRP A 22 4.70 -3.74 5.91
CA TRP A 22 3.72 -3.40 4.90
C TRP A 22 3.06 -4.65 4.34
N ARG A 23 3.87 -5.67 4.07
CA ARG A 23 3.35 -6.91 3.53
C ARG A 23 2.34 -7.55 4.47
N GLU A 24 2.66 -7.59 5.76
CA GLU A 24 1.74 -8.15 6.74
C GLU A 24 0.48 -7.36 6.86
N TRP A 25 0.61 -6.02 6.88
CA TRP A 25 -0.54 -5.16 6.95
C TRP A 25 -1.46 -5.38 5.75
N ALA A 26 -0.87 -5.49 4.57
CA ALA A 26 -1.65 -5.68 3.34
C ALA A 26 -2.42 -6.98 3.39
N ARG A 27 -1.78 -8.04 3.84
CA ARG A 27 -2.45 -9.35 3.94
C ARG A 27 -3.60 -9.30 4.95
N ASP A 28 -3.36 -8.66 6.08
CA ASP A 28 -4.36 -8.61 7.13
C ASP A 28 -5.59 -7.82 6.71
N HIS A 29 -5.42 -6.89 5.82
CA HIS A 29 -6.52 -6.03 5.39
C HIS A 29 -7.10 -6.44 4.04
N GLY A 30 -6.86 -7.68 3.65
CA GLY A 30 -7.49 -8.20 2.44
C GLY A 30 -6.87 -7.73 1.15
N GLY A 31 -5.65 -7.22 1.20
CA GLY A 31 -4.96 -6.84 -0.02
C GLY A 31 -4.58 -8.06 -0.82
N LYS A 32 -4.48 -7.88 -2.13
CA LYS A 32 -4.07 -8.95 -3.02
C LYS A 32 -2.84 -8.53 -3.80
N TRP A 33 -1.88 -9.43 -3.86
CA TRP A 33 -0.67 -9.17 -4.61
C TRP A 33 -0.93 -9.36 -6.10
N ASP A 34 -0.55 -8.38 -6.88
CA ASP A 34 -0.66 -8.46 -8.33
C ASP A 34 0.73 -8.58 -8.91
N ALA A 35 1.07 -9.77 -9.34
CA ALA A 35 2.41 -10.01 -9.86
C ALA A 35 2.67 -9.27 -11.17
N GLY A 36 1.62 -9.03 -11.94
CA GLY A 36 1.78 -8.31 -13.20
C GLY A 36 2.22 -6.87 -13.00
N SER A 37 1.66 -6.21 -11.99
CA SER A 37 2.03 -4.85 -11.67
C SER A 37 3.08 -4.77 -10.57
N LYS A 38 3.35 -5.90 -9.92
CA LYS A 38 4.25 -5.94 -8.77
C LYS A 38 3.77 -4.97 -7.70
N ALA A 39 2.49 -5.01 -7.41
CA ALA A 39 1.87 -4.10 -6.47
C ALA A 39 0.75 -4.80 -5.73
N TRP A 40 0.35 -4.21 -4.61
CA TRP A 40 -0.80 -4.69 -3.86
C TRP A 40 -2.04 -3.96 -4.32
N THR A 41 -3.16 -4.68 -4.37
CA THR A 41 -4.43 -4.06 -4.75
C THR A 41 -5.40 -4.15 -3.58
N PHE A 42 -6.19 -3.10 -3.42
CA PHE A 42 -7.16 -3.00 -2.34
C PHE A 42 -8.47 -2.44 -2.90
N ARG A 43 -9.51 -2.49 -2.09
CA ARG A 43 -10.77 -1.86 -2.45
C ARG A 43 -10.67 -0.34 -2.24
N PRO A 44 -11.38 0.44 -3.05
CA PRO A 44 -11.36 1.91 -2.87
C PRO A 44 -11.80 2.34 -1.48
N LEU A 45 -12.67 1.57 -0.85
CA LEU A 45 -13.14 1.86 0.50
C LEU A 45 -12.00 1.90 1.51
N GLN A 46 -10.91 1.22 1.22
CA GLN A 46 -9.79 1.13 2.14
C GLN A 46 -8.76 2.23 1.93
N ARG A 47 -9.08 3.21 1.11
CA ARG A 47 -8.12 4.24 0.78
C ARG A 47 -7.52 4.92 2.00
N TYR A 48 -8.39 5.34 2.94
CA TYR A 48 -7.90 6.00 4.14
C TYR A 48 -6.98 5.09 4.95
N ALA A 49 -7.38 3.84 5.10
CA ALA A 49 -6.58 2.89 5.87
C ALA A 49 -5.23 2.66 5.19
N VAL A 50 -5.26 2.53 3.86
CA VAL A 50 -4.02 2.30 3.12
C VAL A 50 -3.10 3.51 3.22
N GLU A 51 -3.66 4.70 3.06
CA GLU A 51 -2.85 5.91 3.15
C GLU A 51 -2.23 6.06 4.53
N ALA A 52 -3.01 5.78 5.57
CA ALA A 52 -2.49 5.86 6.92
C ALA A 52 -1.38 4.84 7.15
N ALA A 53 -1.56 3.64 6.64
CA ALA A 53 -0.53 2.61 6.79
C ALA A 53 0.74 2.99 6.05
N LEU A 54 0.60 3.53 4.86
CA LEU A 54 1.78 3.96 4.12
C LEU A 54 2.53 5.06 4.84
N ALA A 55 1.81 6.01 5.40
CA ALA A 55 2.44 7.07 6.16
C ALA A 55 3.14 6.54 7.38
N GLU A 56 2.53 5.57 8.05
CA GLU A 56 3.09 5.01 9.26
C GLU A 56 4.32 4.15 8.99
N ILE A 57 4.26 3.35 7.93
CA ILE A 57 5.31 2.39 7.66
C ILE A 57 6.46 3.02 6.89
N PHE A 58 6.15 3.90 5.94
CA PHE A 58 7.17 4.47 5.07
C PHE A 58 7.46 5.93 5.31
N GLY A 59 6.53 6.64 5.90
CA GLY A 59 6.67 8.08 6.03
C GLY A 59 7.16 8.55 7.38
N GLY A 60 7.28 7.67 8.32
CA GLY A 60 7.58 8.08 9.68
C GLY A 60 9.00 8.50 9.92
N ASP A 61 9.87 8.26 9.01
CA ASP A 61 11.26 8.51 9.23
C ASP A 61 11.71 9.85 8.80
N ASP A 62 10.91 10.68 8.48
CA ASP A 62 11.36 11.92 8.11
C ASP A 62 11.86 12.74 9.14
N ASP A 63 12.30 12.80 9.42
CA ASP A 63 12.60 13.67 10.04
C ASP A 63 13.31 14.41 9.97
N GLU A 64 13.47 14.31 9.95
CA GLU A 64 13.97 14.95 9.90
C GLU A 64 14.28 15.46 9.91
#